data_3b29846f319c1f66e29188a0cf78b444
#
_entry.id   3b29846f319c1f66e29188a0cf78b444
#
_cell.length_a   1.000
_cell.length_b   1.000
_cell.length_c   1.000
_cell.angle_alpha   90.00
_cell.angle_beta   90.00
_cell.angle_gamma   90.00
#
_symmetry.space_group_name_H-M   'P 1'
#
loop_
_entity.id
_entity.type
_entity.pdbx_description
1 polymer ?
#
loop_
_entity_poly.entity_id
_entity_poly.type
_entity_poly.pdbx_seq_one_letter_code
_entity_poly.pdbx_strand_id
1 'polypeptide(L)'
;MPPATAVVSRALSVSLDDVSRSFPAATKGGTPRRVLRDVSLEIAPGEIVALIGASGSGKSTLLRQVSGLDHPDSGDVLIGGTPLVGVDQRCAVAFQEPRLLPWRTIAHNVELGLPHGTPRTEGRARVAELLKLVQLTDAADLRPRQISGGMAQRASLARALARGPGVLLLDEPFGALDALTRLSMQDLLLDIHAAEAATILFVTHDVEEALYLADRVVLLGVEAGYRSDSGAVIRSVITVPGKRPRDRSDAALAHLRVQLLEGLGVSTHHPPHTF
;
A
#
# COMPACT_ATOMS: atom_id res chain seq x y z
N MET A 1 -36.23 -9.53 -7.07
CA MET A 1 -34.82 -9.14 -6.83
C MET A 1 -34.12 -9.12 -8.19
N PRO A 2 -33.58 -7.99 -8.66
CA PRO A 2 -32.72 -7.99 -9.84
C PRO A 2 -31.44 -8.80 -9.52
N PRO A 3 -30.87 -9.53 -10.48
CA PRO A 3 -29.63 -10.25 -10.27
C PRO A 3 -28.51 -9.23 -9.94
N ALA A 4 -27.74 -9.53 -8.89
CA ALA A 4 -26.54 -8.77 -8.59
C ALA A 4 -25.64 -8.82 -9.83
N THR A 5 -25.41 -7.67 -10.44
CA THR A 5 -24.45 -7.51 -11.53
C THR A 5 -23.11 -7.98 -10.99
N ALA A 6 -22.61 -9.09 -11.49
CA ALA A 6 -21.29 -9.58 -11.11
C ALA A 6 -20.28 -8.45 -11.42
N VAL A 7 -19.69 -7.90 -10.39
CA VAL A 7 -18.58 -6.95 -10.51
C VAL A 7 -17.48 -7.72 -11.22
N VAL A 8 -17.22 -7.39 -12.47
CA VAL A 8 -16.07 -7.93 -13.20
C VAL A 8 -14.84 -7.47 -12.44
N SER A 9 -14.20 -8.38 -11.71
CA SER A 9 -13.01 -8.09 -10.94
C SER A 9 -11.96 -7.47 -11.88
N ARG A 10 -11.57 -6.23 -11.61
CA ARG A 10 -10.48 -5.52 -12.30
C ARG A 10 -9.13 -5.85 -11.68
N ALA A 11 -9.12 -6.63 -10.60
CA ALA A 11 -7.91 -7.00 -9.89
C ALA A 11 -6.91 -7.70 -10.82
N LEU A 12 -5.66 -7.29 -10.75
CA LEU A 12 -4.55 -7.86 -11.53
C LEU A 12 -3.51 -8.45 -10.57
N SER A 13 -2.85 -9.53 -10.98
CA SER A 13 -1.70 -10.06 -10.25
C SER A 13 -0.52 -9.10 -10.32
N VAL A 14 0.37 -9.20 -9.32
CA VAL A 14 1.70 -8.56 -9.33
C VAL A 14 2.74 -9.66 -9.18
N SER A 15 3.72 -9.70 -10.09
CA SER A 15 4.87 -10.59 -9.99
C SER A 15 6.16 -9.77 -9.94
N LEU A 16 7.00 -10.11 -9.01
CA LEU A 16 8.36 -9.61 -8.87
C LEU A 16 9.29 -10.79 -9.07
N ASP A 17 10.15 -10.75 -10.07
CA ASP A 17 11.08 -11.81 -10.42
C ASP A 17 12.52 -11.31 -10.25
N ASP A 18 13.20 -11.74 -9.17
CA ASP A 18 14.59 -11.43 -8.82
C ASP A 18 14.95 -9.93 -8.88
N VAL A 19 14.03 -9.11 -8.43
CA VAL A 19 14.13 -7.65 -8.47
C VAL A 19 15.25 -7.15 -7.56
N SER A 20 16.22 -6.45 -8.13
CA SER A 20 17.33 -5.81 -7.41
C SER A 20 17.43 -4.33 -7.73
N ARG A 21 17.87 -3.53 -6.74
CA ARG A 21 18.02 -2.08 -6.89
C ARG A 21 19.13 -1.51 -6.05
N SER A 22 19.97 -0.68 -6.68
CA SER A 22 21.05 0.07 -6.03
C SER A 22 20.93 1.55 -6.37
N PHE A 23 21.37 2.40 -5.47
CA PHE A 23 21.48 3.83 -5.71
C PHE A 23 22.93 4.27 -5.72
N PRO A 24 23.30 5.30 -6.50
CA PRO A 24 24.64 5.85 -6.51
C PRO A 24 25.12 6.19 -5.09
N ALA A 25 26.40 6.10 -4.84
CA ALA A 25 26.99 6.52 -3.59
C ALA A 25 26.70 8.02 -3.33
N ALA A 26 26.44 8.37 -2.06
CA ALA A 26 26.23 9.78 -1.67
C ALA A 26 27.48 10.66 -1.86
N THR A 27 28.67 10.02 -1.92
CA THR A 27 29.97 10.71 -2.10
C THR A 27 30.66 10.26 -3.38
N LYS A 28 31.37 11.17 -4.03
CA LYS A 28 32.15 10.91 -5.25
C LYS A 28 33.23 9.86 -4.94
N GLY A 29 33.18 8.69 -5.61
CA GLY A 29 34.11 7.58 -5.39
C GLY A 29 33.67 6.55 -4.32
N GLY A 30 32.52 6.73 -3.70
CA GLY A 30 31.93 5.74 -2.79
C GLY A 30 31.32 4.53 -3.52
N THR A 31 31.06 3.45 -2.79
CA THR A 31 30.35 2.27 -3.32
C THR A 31 28.84 2.55 -3.46
N PRO A 32 28.17 2.10 -4.55
CA PRO A 32 26.73 2.15 -4.66
C PRO A 32 26.06 1.44 -3.47
N ARG A 33 24.99 2.02 -2.96
CA ARG A 33 24.19 1.42 -1.90
C ARG A 33 23.13 0.49 -2.51
N ARG A 34 23.28 -0.81 -2.31
CA ARG A 34 22.24 -1.77 -2.68
C ARG A 34 21.08 -1.63 -1.69
N VAL A 35 19.88 -1.46 -2.21
CA VAL A 35 18.65 -1.29 -1.40
C VAL A 35 17.79 -2.54 -1.45
N LEU A 36 17.64 -3.15 -2.62
CA LEU A 36 16.94 -4.42 -2.81
C LEU A 36 17.87 -5.43 -3.47
N ARG A 37 17.73 -6.70 -3.11
CA ARG A 37 18.50 -7.81 -3.63
C ARG A 37 17.61 -9.01 -3.85
N ASP A 38 17.51 -9.46 -5.10
CA ASP A 38 16.87 -10.70 -5.52
C ASP A 38 15.49 -10.90 -4.86
N VAL A 39 14.64 -9.87 -4.95
CA VAL A 39 13.30 -9.86 -4.36
C VAL A 39 12.33 -10.52 -5.34
N SER A 40 11.80 -11.70 -4.97
CA SER A 40 10.78 -12.42 -5.74
C SER A 40 9.50 -12.57 -4.92
N LEU A 41 8.36 -12.14 -5.48
CA LEU A 41 7.04 -12.16 -4.80
C LEU A 41 5.91 -12.24 -5.83
N GLU A 42 5.01 -13.19 -5.60
CA GLU A 42 3.75 -13.28 -6.32
C GLU A 42 2.60 -12.76 -5.45
N ILE A 43 1.76 -11.89 -6.01
CA ILE A 43 0.53 -11.39 -5.38
C ILE A 43 -0.64 -11.76 -6.29
N ALA A 44 -1.59 -12.51 -5.75
CA ALA A 44 -2.76 -12.94 -6.49
C ALA A 44 -3.75 -11.78 -6.75
N PRO A 45 -4.56 -11.85 -7.83
CA PRO A 45 -5.61 -10.86 -8.06
C PRO A 45 -6.58 -10.76 -6.88
N GLY A 46 -6.81 -9.52 -6.39
CA GLY A 46 -7.70 -9.25 -5.25
C GLY A 46 -7.10 -9.54 -3.88
N GLU A 47 -5.84 -9.96 -3.80
CA GLU A 47 -5.13 -10.16 -2.54
C GLU A 47 -4.73 -8.82 -1.92
N ILE A 48 -4.76 -8.72 -0.59
CA ILE A 48 -4.15 -7.62 0.17
C ILE A 48 -2.85 -8.10 0.79
N VAL A 49 -1.73 -7.52 0.38
CA VAL A 49 -0.40 -7.82 0.91
C VAL A 49 0.16 -6.61 1.66
N ALA A 50 0.60 -6.83 2.90
CA ALA A 50 1.33 -5.85 3.69
C ALA A 50 2.83 -6.07 3.54
N LEU A 51 3.58 -5.02 3.29
CA LEU A 51 5.03 -5.01 3.28
C LEU A 51 5.54 -4.30 4.54
N ILE A 52 6.18 -5.03 5.44
CA ILE A 52 6.77 -4.50 6.67
C ILE A 52 8.29 -4.65 6.68
N GLY A 53 8.97 -3.89 7.52
CA GLY A 53 10.43 -3.93 7.65
C GLY A 53 10.95 -2.68 8.35
N ALA A 54 12.19 -2.69 8.78
CA ALA A 54 12.84 -1.56 9.43
C ALA A 54 12.85 -0.31 8.53
N SER A 55 13.03 0.88 9.11
CA SER A 55 13.22 2.10 8.33
C SER A 55 14.43 1.96 7.40
N GLY A 56 14.27 2.37 6.15
CA GLY A 56 15.32 2.26 5.14
C GLY A 56 15.53 0.86 4.54
N SER A 57 14.67 -0.13 4.85
CA SER A 57 14.74 -1.50 4.27
C SER A 57 14.28 -1.60 2.80
N GLY A 58 13.97 -0.50 2.13
CA GLY A 58 13.61 -0.54 0.71
C GLY A 58 12.12 -0.71 0.39
N LYS A 59 11.22 -0.71 1.38
CA LYS A 59 9.76 -0.88 1.17
C LYS A 59 9.18 0.11 0.15
N SER A 60 9.41 1.40 0.35
CA SER A 60 8.93 2.44 -0.59
C SER A 60 9.65 2.37 -1.94
N THR A 61 10.90 1.86 -2.00
CA THR A 61 11.58 1.59 -3.25
C THR A 61 10.88 0.48 -4.01
N LEU A 62 10.57 -0.64 -3.36
CA LEU A 62 9.84 -1.75 -3.97
C LEU A 62 8.45 -1.29 -4.47
N LEU A 63 7.73 -0.52 -3.66
CA LEU A 63 6.42 0.02 -4.04
C LEU A 63 6.52 0.96 -5.27
N ARG A 64 7.59 1.78 -5.35
CA ARG A 64 7.84 2.63 -6.53
C ARG A 64 8.14 1.81 -7.78
N GLN A 65 8.82 0.68 -7.66
CA GLN A 65 9.07 -0.23 -8.79
C GLN A 65 7.77 -0.86 -9.29
N VAL A 66 6.91 -1.34 -8.38
CA VAL A 66 5.58 -1.87 -8.75
C VAL A 66 4.68 -0.79 -9.37
N SER A 67 4.91 0.49 -9.09
CA SER A 67 4.17 1.59 -9.71
C SER A 67 4.74 2.09 -11.03
N GLY A 68 5.94 1.63 -11.41
CA GLY A 68 6.69 2.13 -12.55
C GLY A 68 7.30 3.53 -12.36
N LEU A 69 7.30 4.06 -11.12
CA LEU A 69 7.97 5.33 -10.77
C LEU A 69 9.48 5.17 -10.60
N ASP A 70 9.96 3.95 -10.44
CA ASP A 70 11.37 3.57 -10.44
C ASP A 70 11.51 2.23 -11.18
N HIS A 71 12.72 1.92 -11.64
CA HIS A 71 12.99 0.69 -12.38
C HIS A 71 14.01 -0.16 -11.62
N PRO A 72 13.89 -1.51 -11.63
CA PRO A 72 14.90 -2.38 -11.10
C PRO A 72 16.20 -2.27 -11.93
N ASP A 73 17.35 -2.52 -11.29
CA ASP A 73 18.64 -2.66 -11.99
C ASP A 73 18.74 -4.05 -12.66
N SER A 74 18.08 -5.05 -12.06
CA SER A 74 17.90 -6.42 -12.60
C SER A 74 16.60 -7.03 -12.11
N GLY A 75 16.13 -8.05 -12.82
CA GLY A 75 14.84 -8.67 -12.58
C GLY A 75 13.70 -7.91 -13.25
N ASP A 76 12.50 -8.46 -13.14
CA ASP A 76 11.31 -7.96 -13.82
C ASP A 76 10.15 -7.72 -12.84
N VAL A 77 9.31 -6.74 -13.17
CA VAL A 77 8.02 -6.49 -12.52
C VAL A 77 6.92 -6.70 -13.55
N LEU A 78 5.97 -7.59 -13.25
CA LEU A 78 4.83 -7.87 -14.13
C LEU A 78 3.53 -7.48 -13.44
N ILE A 79 2.61 -6.88 -14.20
CA ILE A 79 1.25 -6.59 -13.76
C ILE A 79 0.27 -7.34 -14.67
N GLY A 80 -0.52 -8.25 -14.10
CA GLY A 80 -1.41 -9.11 -14.87
C GLY A 80 -0.66 -9.95 -15.91
N GLY A 81 0.55 -10.44 -15.58
CA GLY A 81 1.40 -11.22 -16.46
C GLY A 81 2.10 -10.42 -17.56
N THR A 82 1.96 -9.09 -17.61
CA THR A 82 2.59 -8.22 -18.60
C THR A 82 3.69 -7.38 -17.97
N PRO A 83 4.92 -7.34 -18.52
CA PRO A 83 6.00 -6.52 -18.01
C PRO A 83 5.61 -5.05 -17.82
N LEU A 84 6.07 -4.47 -16.73
CA LEU A 84 5.85 -3.07 -16.39
C LEU A 84 6.91 -2.19 -17.07
N VAL A 85 6.47 -1.29 -17.94
CA VAL A 85 7.36 -0.33 -18.61
C VAL A 85 6.93 1.08 -18.23
N GLY A 86 7.62 1.69 -17.27
CA GLY A 86 7.30 3.03 -16.77
C GLY A 86 5.99 3.10 -16.00
N VAL A 87 5.44 4.31 -15.86
CA VAL A 87 4.19 4.54 -15.12
C VAL A 87 3.01 3.91 -15.86
N ASP A 88 2.34 2.98 -15.19
CA ASP A 88 1.27 2.18 -15.77
C ASP A 88 -0.10 2.61 -15.23
N GLN A 89 -1.07 2.73 -16.13
CA GLN A 89 -2.44 3.10 -15.77
C GLN A 89 -3.18 1.99 -14.99
N ARG A 90 -2.71 0.75 -15.07
CA ARG A 90 -3.24 -0.39 -14.31
C ARG A 90 -2.94 -0.27 -12.82
N CYS A 91 -1.97 0.57 -12.44
CA CYS A 91 -1.57 0.84 -11.06
C CYS A 91 -1.97 2.24 -10.62
N ALA A 92 -2.37 2.39 -9.36
CA ALA A 92 -2.52 3.69 -8.72
C ALA A 92 -1.82 3.72 -7.38
N VAL A 93 -1.28 4.88 -7.00
CA VAL A 93 -0.53 5.08 -5.75
C VAL A 93 -1.22 6.12 -4.90
N ALA A 94 -1.46 5.78 -3.62
CA ALA A 94 -1.73 6.75 -2.58
C ALA A 94 -0.51 6.85 -1.68
N PHE A 95 0.07 8.05 -1.60
CA PHE A 95 1.27 8.33 -0.82
C PHE A 95 0.94 8.63 0.64
N GLN A 96 1.93 8.55 1.52
CA GLN A 96 1.85 8.91 2.93
C GLN A 96 1.30 10.34 3.12
N GLU A 97 1.81 11.28 2.34
CA GLU A 97 1.21 12.61 2.24
C GLU A 97 0.09 12.62 1.19
N PRO A 98 -1.10 13.19 1.47
CA PRO A 98 -2.22 13.22 0.53
C PRO A 98 -1.92 13.94 -0.80
N ARG A 99 -0.97 14.87 -0.82
CA ARG A 99 -0.55 15.66 -2.00
C ARG A 99 -1.72 16.20 -2.82
N LEU A 100 -2.73 16.71 -2.10
CA LEU A 100 -3.86 17.37 -2.74
C LEU A 100 -3.46 18.76 -3.25
N LEU A 101 -4.00 19.17 -4.39
CA LEU A 101 -3.79 20.52 -4.92
C LEU A 101 -4.57 21.53 -4.07
N PRO A 102 -3.90 22.44 -3.34
CA PRO A 102 -4.53 23.28 -2.32
C PRO A 102 -5.50 24.32 -2.90
N TRP A 103 -5.41 24.62 -4.18
CA TRP A 103 -6.28 25.57 -4.91
C TRP A 103 -7.51 24.92 -5.55
N ARG A 104 -7.62 23.58 -5.52
CA ARG A 104 -8.75 22.84 -6.04
C ARG A 104 -9.65 22.34 -4.91
N THR A 105 -10.94 22.14 -5.20
CA THR A 105 -11.85 21.48 -4.26
C THR A 105 -11.51 20.00 -4.12
N ILE A 106 -12.11 19.33 -3.14
CA ILE A 106 -11.93 17.88 -2.94
C ILE A 106 -12.45 17.11 -4.16
N ALA A 107 -13.63 17.44 -4.67
CA ALA A 107 -14.16 16.82 -5.89
C ALA A 107 -13.21 17.00 -7.08
N HIS A 108 -12.68 18.19 -7.30
CA HIS A 108 -11.72 18.43 -8.38
C HIS A 108 -10.36 17.73 -8.15
N ASN A 109 -9.95 17.49 -6.90
CA ASN A 109 -8.77 16.67 -6.61
C ASN A 109 -8.99 15.22 -6.98
N VAL A 110 -10.17 14.66 -6.69
CA VAL A 110 -10.54 13.28 -7.07
C VAL A 110 -10.65 13.16 -8.59
N GLU A 111 -11.23 14.14 -9.28
CA GLU A 111 -11.37 14.21 -10.73
C GLU A 111 -10.03 14.08 -11.47
N LEU A 112 -8.92 14.56 -10.88
CA LEU A 112 -7.57 14.41 -11.45
C LEU A 112 -7.12 12.95 -11.61
N GLY A 113 -7.74 12.03 -10.88
CA GLY A 113 -7.45 10.60 -10.99
C GLY A 113 -8.14 9.93 -12.16
N LEU A 114 -9.15 10.54 -12.77
CA LEU A 114 -9.89 9.94 -13.88
C LEU A 114 -8.99 9.68 -15.08
N PRO A 115 -9.25 8.61 -15.85
CA PRO A 115 -8.56 8.35 -17.10
C PRO A 115 -8.73 9.52 -18.09
N HIS A 116 -7.68 9.76 -18.88
CA HIS A 116 -7.74 10.80 -19.90
C HIS A 116 -8.86 10.50 -20.92
N GLY A 117 -9.64 11.53 -21.27
CA GLY A 117 -10.75 11.38 -22.23
C GLY A 117 -12.06 10.88 -21.61
N THR A 118 -12.13 10.68 -20.29
CA THR A 118 -13.39 10.33 -19.61
C THR A 118 -14.47 11.40 -19.91
N PRO A 119 -15.65 11.02 -20.41
CA PRO A 119 -16.74 11.96 -20.67
C PRO A 119 -17.14 12.68 -19.37
N ARG A 120 -17.42 13.98 -19.47
CA ARG A 120 -17.68 14.82 -18.27
C ARG A 120 -18.82 14.32 -17.39
N THR A 121 -19.86 13.77 -17.97
CA THR A 121 -21.02 13.20 -17.25
C THR A 121 -20.62 11.96 -16.46
N GLU A 122 -19.88 11.04 -17.11
CA GLU A 122 -19.37 9.81 -16.48
C GLU A 122 -18.35 10.14 -15.38
N GLY A 123 -17.43 11.05 -15.65
CA GLY A 123 -16.42 11.49 -14.68
C GLY A 123 -17.06 12.09 -13.43
N ARG A 124 -18.07 12.94 -13.58
CA ARG A 124 -18.80 13.51 -12.43
C ARG A 124 -19.55 12.44 -11.63
N ALA A 125 -20.19 11.49 -12.30
CA ALA A 125 -20.86 10.37 -11.64
C ALA A 125 -19.86 9.51 -10.85
N ARG A 126 -18.73 9.18 -11.46
CA ARG A 126 -17.65 8.40 -10.79
C ARG A 126 -17.06 9.14 -9.59
N VAL A 127 -16.80 10.44 -9.69
CA VAL A 127 -16.32 11.26 -8.58
C VAL A 127 -17.31 11.27 -7.44
N ALA A 128 -18.61 11.45 -7.72
CA ALA A 128 -19.67 11.45 -6.69
C ALA A 128 -19.78 10.09 -6.00
N GLU A 129 -19.69 8.98 -6.75
CA GLU A 129 -19.66 7.61 -6.21
C GLU A 129 -18.48 7.40 -5.27
N LEU A 130 -17.26 7.79 -5.70
CA LEU A 130 -16.06 7.66 -4.90
C LEU A 130 -16.09 8.54 -3.63
N LEU A 131 -16.57 9.78 -3.74
CA LEU A 131 -16.74 10.64 -2.58
C LEU A 131 -17.73 10.06 -1.56
N LYS A 132 -18.80 9.40 -2.04
CA LYS A 132 -19.72 8.67 -1.17
C LYS A 132 -19.03 7.47 -0.51
N LEU A 133 -18.27 6.68 -1.28
CA LEU A 133 -17.55 5.52 -0.79
C LEU A 133 -16.54 5.89 0.32
N VAL A 134 -15.81 7.00 0.14
CA VAL A 134 -14.86 7.50 1.16
C VAL A 134 -15.48 8.44 2.19
N GLN A 135 -16.82 8.55 2.23
CA GLN A 135 -17.58 9.36 3.19
C GLN A 135 -17.18 10.86 3.18
N LEU A 136 -17.02 11.43 1.99
CA LEU A 136 -16.64 12.83 1.78
C LEU A 136 -17.65 13.61 0.92
N THR A 137 -18.89 13.13 0.79
CA THR A 137 -19.93 13.79 -0.02
C THR A 137 -20.13 15.25 0.40
N ASP A 138 -20.24 15.52 1.71
CA ASP A 138 -20.47 16.87 2.25
C ASP A 138 -19.22 17.78 2.18
N ALA A 139 -18.07 17.21 1.89
CA ALA A 139 -16.81 17.93 1.76
C ALA A 139 -16.40 18.16 0.29
N ALA A 140 -17.25 17.77 -0.69
CA ALA A 140 -16.92 17.80 -2.11
C ALA A 140 -16.42 19.18 -2.58
N ASP A 141 -17.06 20.25 -2.12
CA ASP A 141 -16.77 21.64 -2.52
C ASP A 141 -15.73 22.33 -1.63
N LEU A 142 -15.31 21.68 -0.53
CA LEU A 142 -14.27 22.20 0.36
C LEU A 142 -12.89 22.09 -0.31
N ARG A 143 -11.95 22.92 0.16
CA ARG A 143 -10.54 22.88 -0.23
C ARG A 143 -9.71 22.12 0.83
N PRO A 144 -8.51 21.61 0.48
CA PRO A 144 -7.65 20.88 1.41
C PRO A 144 -7.39 21.58 2.75
N ARG A 145 -7.34 22.91 2.79
CA ARG A 145 -7.14 23.68 4.03
C ARG A 145 -8.35 23.71 4.97
N GLN A 146 -9.51 23.26 4.50
CA GLN A 146 -10.80 23.29 5.22
C GLN A 146 -11.19 21.93 5.77
N ILE A 147 -10.36 20.91 5.61
CA ILE A 147 -10.63 19.52 6.00
C ILE A 147 -9.54 19.00 6.94
N SER A 148 -9.86 17.94 7.70
CA SER A 148 -8.89 17.26 8.57
C SER A 148 -7.87 16.43 7.76
N GLY A 149 -6.76 16.04 8.41
CA GLY A 149 -5.76 15.16 7.79
C GLY A 149 -6.35 13.82 7.35
N GLY A 150 -7.23 13.21 8.15
CA GLY A 150 -7.92 11.98 7.77
C GLY A 150 -8.87 12.15 6.57
N MET A 151 -9.57 13.28 6.47
CA MET A 151 -10.37 13.60 5.28
C MET A 151 -9.48 13.79 4.04
N ALA A 152 -8.31 14.42 4.19
CA ALA A 152 -7.37 14.60 3.10
C ALA A 152 -6.81 13.25 2.62
N GLN A 153 -6.54 12.32 3.54
CA GLN A 153 -6.09 10.97 3.20
C GLN A 153 -7.18 10.19 2.46
N ARG A 154 -8.45 10.27 2.90
CA ARG A 154 -9.61 9.69 2.20
C ARG A 154 -9.76 10.27 0.78
N ALA A 155 -9.60 11.57 0.61
CA ALA A 155 -9.65 12.22 -0.70
C ALA A 155 -8.50 11.77 -1.62
N SER A 156 -7.28 11.57 -1.09
CA SER A 156 -6.14 11.03 -1.82
C SER A 156 -6.41 9.59 -2.29
N LEU A 157 -7.01 8.77 -1.43
CA LEU A 157 -7.41 7.41 -1.77
C LEU A 157 -8.50 7.40 -2.87
N ALA A 158 -9.53 8.24 -2.75
CA ALA A 158 -10.56 8.39 -3.78
C ALA A 158 -9.96 8.83 -5.13
N ARG A 159 -8.97 9.74 -5.13
CA ARG A 159 -8.25 10.14 -6.34
C ARG A 159 -7.49 8.96 -6.98
N ALA A 160 -6.84 8.11 -6.18
CA ALA A 160 -6.18 6.91 -6.69
C ALA A 160 -7.17 5.94 -7.32
N LEU A 161 -8.32 5.71 -6.66
CA LEU A 161 -9.40 4.85 -7.14
C LEU A 161 -10.14 5.39 -8.37
N ALA A 162 -10.13 6.71 -8.60
CA ALA A 162 -10.79 7.33 -9.76
C ALA A 162 -10.23 6.80 -11.09
N ARG A 163 -8.99 6.34 -11.10
CA ARG A 163 -8.35 5.69 -12.25
C ARG A 163 -8.95 4.32 -12.59
N GLY A 164 -9.63 3.66 -11.64
CA GLY A 164 -10.11 2.28 -11.76
C GLY A 164 -8.95 1.28 -11.85
N PRO A 165 -7.96 1.35 -10.93
CA PRO A 165 -6.76 0.52 -11.01
C PRO A 165 -7.05 -0.96 -10.76
N GLY A 166 -6.27 -1.84 -11.42
CA GLY A 166 -6.21 -3.26 -11.09
C GLY A 166 -5.32 -3.53 -9.88
N VAL A 167 -4.36 -2.64 -9.60
CA VAL A 167 -3.43 -2.69 -8.47
C VAL A 167 -3.41 -1.35 -7.74
N LEU A 168 -3.71 -1.35 -6.46
CA LEU A 168 -3.66 -0.18 -5.58
C LEU A 168 -2.45 -0.28 -4.65
N LEU A 169 -1.59 0.73 -4.70
CA LEU A 169 -0.36 0.80 -3.94
C LEU A 169 -0.49 1.89 -2.87
N LEU A 170 -0.23 1.54 -1.61
CA LEU A 170 -0.39 2.45 -0.48
C LEU A 170 0.92 2.55 0.30
N ASP A 171 1.50 3.75 0.37
CA ASP A 171 2.75 4.00 1.11
C ASP A 171 2.41 4.64 2.46
N GLU A 172 2.49 3.88 3.55
CA GLU A 172 2.15 4.27 4.94
C GLU A 172 0.81 5.04 5.06
N PRO A 173 -0.31 4.47 4.56
CA PRO A 173 -1.56 5.22 4.37
C PRO A 173 -2.19 5.73 5.67
N PHE A 174 -1.77 5.22 6.82
CA PHE A 174 -2.34 5.56 8.14
C PHE A 174 -1.34 6.24 9.07
N GLY A 175 -0.07 6.39 8.66
CA GLY A 175 1.02 6.82 9.55
C GLY A 175 0.85 8.22 10.16
N ALA A 176 0.14 9.13 9.46
CA ALA A 176 -0.08 10.51 9.93
C ALA A 176 -1.42 10.69 10.69
N LEU A 177 -2.16 9.61 10.98
CA LEU A 177 -3.49 9.69 11.58
C LEU A 177 -3.44 9.44 13.10
N ASP A 178 -4.33 10.09 13.83
CA ASP A 178 -4.60 9.74 15.23
C ASP A 178 -5.21 8.33 15.34
N ALA A 179 -5.19 7.75 16.53
CA ALA A 179 -5.57 6.35 16.75
C ALA A 179 -7.01 6.03 16.29
N LEU A 180 -7.99 6.89 16.61
CA LEU A 180 -9.39 6.62 16.26
C LEU A 180 -9.64 6.79 14.75
N THR A 181 -9.08 7.83 14.15
CA THR A 181 -9.15 8.05 12.70
C THR A 181 -8.47 6.91 11.95
N ARG A 182 -7.35 6.39 12.46
CA ARG A 182 -6.63 5.24 11.90
C ARG A 182 -7.51 3.99 11.84
N LEU A 183 -8.18 3.62 12.95
CA LEU A 183 -9.08 2.48 12.98
C LEU A 183 -10.20 2.61 11.95
N SER A 184 -10.85 3.78 11.90
CA SER A 184 -11.92 4.05 10.92
C SER A 184 -11.43 3.99 9.47
N MET A 185 -10.18 4.41 9.21
CA MET A 185 -9.58 4.36 7.88
C MET A 185 -9.22 2.92 7.45
N GLN A 186 -8.82 2.08 8.39
CA GLN A 186 -8.58 0.66 8.13
C GLN A 186 -9.88 -0.06 7.74
N ASP A 187 -10.96 0.19 8.48
CA ASP A 187 -12.27 -0.39 8.16
C ASP A 187 -12.77 0.12 6.79
N LEU A 188 -12.62 1.42 6.52
CA LEU A 188 -12.94 2.01 5.21
C LEU A 188 -12.13 1.38 4.07
N LEU A 189 -10.85 1.05 4.27
CA LEU A 189 -10.05 0.38 3.25
C LEU A 189 -10.60 -1.03 2.92
N LEU A 190 -11.11 -1.76 3.91
CA LEU A 190 -11.77 -3.05 3.68
C LEU A 190 -13.07 -2.89 2.89
N ASP A 191 -13.89 -1.87 3.22
CA ASP A 191 -15.12 -1.56 2.47
C ASP A 191 -14.81 -1.20 1.01
N ILE A 192 -13.77 -0.38 0.79
CA ILE A 192 -13.28 -0.02 -0.53
C ILE A 192 -12.81 -1.26 -1.31
N HIS A 193 -12.02 -2.12 -0.67
CA HIS A 193 -11.53 -3.34 -1.31
C HIS A 193 -12.70 -4.27 -1.71
N ALA A 194 -13.72 -4.39 -0.88
CA ALA A 194 -14.93 -5.16 -1.20
C ALA A 194 -15.72 -4.56 -2.38
N ALA A 195 -15.74 -3.22 -2.51
CA ALA A 195 -16.46 -2.53 -3.58
C ALA A 195 -15.70 -2.47 -4.91
N GLU A 196 -14.39 -2.24 -4.89
CA GLU A 196 -13.56 -1.96 -6.07
C GLU A 196 -12.75 -3.17 -6.57
N ALA A 197 -12.65 -4.23 -5.76
CA ALA A 197 -11.98 -5.50 -6.07
C ALA A 197 -10.58 -5.33 -6.70
N ALA A 198 -9.75 -4.39 -6.21
CA ALA A 198 -8.38 -4.21 -6.65
C ALA A 198 -7.41 -5.07 -5.81
N THR A 199 -6.29 -5.48 -6.39
CA THR A 199 -5.16 -6.03 -5.64
C THR A 199 -4.50 -4.90 -4.85
N ILE A 200 -4.20 -5.11 -3.57
CA ILE A 200 -3.60 -4.08 -2.73
C ILE A 200 -2.22 -4.53 -2.23
N LEU A 201 -1.21 -3.70 -2.48
CA LEU A 201 0.08 -3.78 -1.81
C LEU A 201 0.27 -2.52 -0.98
N PHE A 202 0.40 -2.67 0.33
CA PHE A 202 0.61 -1.51 1.20
C PHE A 202 1.84 -1.66 2.08
N VAL A 203 2.50 -0.54 2.32
CA VAL A 203 3.64 -0.42 3.23
C VAL A 203 3.16 0.10 4.57
N THR A 204 3.58 -0.54 5.64
CA THR A 204 3.39 -0.04 7.01
C THR A 204 4.56 -0.43 7.90
N HIS A 205 4.74 0.29 9.00
CA HIS A 205 5.61 -0.09 10.11
C HIS A 205 4.80 -0.63 11.31
N ASP A 206 3.48 -0.64 11.21
CA ASP A 206 2.57 -1.11 12.26
C ASP A 206 2.14 -2.57 11.97
N VAL A 207 2.54 -3.46 12.88
CA VAL A 207 2.25 -4.90 12.78
C VAL A 207 0.76 -5.18 12.93
N GLU A 208 0.05 -4.41 13.76
CA GLU A 208 -1.39 -4.56 13.97
C GLU A 208 -2.18 -4.23 12.70
N GLU A 209 -1.79 -3.15 11.99
CA GLU A 209 -2.37 -2.81 10.69
C GLU A 209 -2.17 -3.94 9.68
N ALA A 210 -0.94 -4.47 9.60
CA ALA A 210 -0.61 -5.55 8.69
C ALA A 210 -1.46 -6.80 8.97
N LEU A 211 -1.58 -7.20 10.23
CA LEU A 211 -2.36 -8.38 10.64
C LEU A 211 -3.87 -8.18 10.46
N TYR A 212 -4.38 -6.96 10.68
CA TYR A 212 -5.79 -6.68 10.53
C TYR A 212 -6.24 -6.70 9.06
N LEU A 213 -5.45 -6.10 8.17
CA LEU A 213 -5.84 -5.83 6.79
C LEU A 213 -5.40 -6.91 5.80
N ALA A 214 -4.18 -7.44 5.93
CA ALA A 214 -3.56 -8.23 4.88
C ALA A 214 -3.95 -9.71 4.90
N ASP A 215 -3.99 -10.34 3.74
CA ASP A 215 -4.03 -11.80 3.59
C ASP A 215 -2.65 -12.40 3.84
N ARG A 216 -1.59 -11.67 3.44
CA ARG A 216 -0.19 -12.04 3.71
C ARG A 216 0.60 -10.82 4.15
N VAL A 217 1.52 -11.06 5.08
CA VAL A 217 2.50 -10.06 5.54
C VAL A 217 3.88 -10.50 5.08
N VAL A 218 4.55 -9.63 4.34
CA VAL A 218 5.90 -9.80 3.79
C VAL A 218 6.86 -8.99 4.62
N LEU A 219 7.85 -9.65 5.24
CA LEU A 219 8.91 -9.01 5.99
C LEU A 219 10.12 -8.77 5.07
N LEU A 220 10.41 -7.50 4.80
CA LEU A 220 11.56 -7.06 4.02
C LEU A 220 12.69 -6.61 4.95
N GLY A 221 13.89 -7.14 4.76
CA GLY A 221 15.04 -6.76 5.58
C GLY A 221 16.33 -7.35 5.10
N VAL A 222 17.43 -6.91 5.71
CA VAL A 222 18.75 -7.50 5.43
C VAL A 222 18.85 -8.87 6.09
N GLU A 223 19.41 -9.83 5.41
CA GLU A 223 19.60 -11.19 5.89
C GLU A 223 20.60 -11.22 7.07
N ALA A 224 20.34 -12.11 8.04
CA ALA A 224 21.19 -12.25 9.22
C ALA A 224 22.63 -12.59 8.82
N GLY A 225 23.60 -11.88 9.41
CA GLY A 225 25.03 -12.04 9.09
C GLY A 225 25.53 -11.20 7.91
N TYR A 226 24.66 -10.51 7.19
CA TYR A 226 25.04 -9.58 6.14
C TYR A 226 25.13 -8.13 6.64
N ARG A 227 25.92 -7.31 5.94
CA ARG A 227 26.02 -5.88 6.23
C ARG A 227 24.73 -5.16 5.81
N SER A 228 24.45 -4.04 6.45
CA SER A 228 23.26 -3.22 6.17
C SER A 228 23.20 -2.68 4.73
N ASP A 229 24.35 -2.64 4.02
CA ASP A 229 24.47 -2.20 2.63
C ASP A 229 24.37 -3.34 1.59
N SER A 230 24.10 -4.57 2.04
CA SER A 230 23.99 -5.75 1.16
C SER A 230 22.67 -5.84 0.39
N GLY A 231 21.74 -4.91 0.63
CA GLY A 231 20.39 -4.93 0.07
C GLY A 231 19.42 -5.81 0.88
N ALA A 232 18.16 -5.39 0.93
CA ALA A 232 17.12 -6.14 1.59
C ALA A 232 16.58 -7.24 0.69
N VAL A 233 16.21 -8.36 1.30
CA VAL A 233 15.54 -9.53 0.71
C VAL A 233 14.21 -9.76 1.42
N ILE A 234 13.35 -10.60 0.86
CA ILE A 234 12.20 -11.13 1.60
C ILE A 234 12.71 -12.13 2.63
N ARG A 235 12.59 -11.78 3.90
CA ARG A 235 13.01 -12.65 5.02
C ARG A 235 11.96 -13.68 5.39
N SER A 236 10.70 -13.30 5.31
CA SER A 236 9.59 -14.21 5.55
C SER A 236 8.30 -13.70 4.89
N VAL A 237 7.41 -14.63 4.60
CA VAL A 237 6.05 -14.37 4.15
C VAL A 237 5.11 -15.12 5.08
N ILE A 238 4.22 -14.41 5.74
CA ILE A 238 3.29 -14.96 6.74
C ILE A 238 1.88 -14.82 6.20
N THR A 239 1.16 -15.94 6.09
CA THR A 239 -0.27 -15.93 5.77
C THR A 239 -1.06 -15.62 7.03
N VAL A 240 -1.93 -14.62 6.97
CA VAL A 240 -2.77 -14.23 8.11
C VAL A 240 -4.08 -15.00 8.05
N PRO A 241 -4.41 -15.80 9.07
CA PRO A 241 -5.63 -16.59 9.09
C PRO A 241 -6.88 -15.73 9.30
N GLY A 242 -8.04 -16.31 9.01
CA GLY A 242 -9.34 -15.68 9.24
C GLY A 242 -9.83 -14.81 8.08
N LYS A 243 -11.16 -14.64 8.01
CA LYS A 243 -11.82 -13.77 7.03
C LYS A 243 -11.78 -12.32 7.50
N ARG A 244 -11.72 -11.38 6.58
CA ARG A 244 -11.85 -9.94 6.85
C ARG A 244 -13.33 -9.52 6.93
N PRO A 245 -13.70 -8.55 7.80
CA PRO A 245 -12.84 -7.93 8.83
C PRO A 245 -12.52 -8.92 9.95
N ARG A 246 -11.27 -8.89 10.44
CA ARG A 246 -10.80 -9.73 11.54
C ARG A 246 -11.15 -9.12 12.90
N ASP A 247 -11.27 -9.97 13.92
CA ASP A 247 -11.33 -9.48 15.29
C ASP A 247 -9.93 -9.02 15.74
N ARG A 248 -9.80 -7.75 16.11
CA ARG A 248 -8.53 -7.17 16.60
C ARG A 248 -8.04 -7.82 17.91
N SER A 249 -8.94 -8.48 18.63
CA SER A 249 -8.64 -9.21 19.88
C SER A 249 -8.34 -10.71 19.69
N ASP A 250 -8.31 -11.18 18.43
CA ASP A 250 -8.10 -12.61 18.15
C ASP A 250 -6.72 -13.09 18.63
N ALA A 251 -6.75 -14.12 19.48
CA ALA A 251 -5.54 -14.73 20.04
C ALA A 251 -4.59 -15.31 18.95
N ALA A 252 -5.12 -15.76 17.82
CA ALA A 252 -4.30 -16.24 16.71
C ALA A 252 -3.42 -15.11 16.13
N LEU A 253 -3.93 -13.88 16.08
CA LEU A 253 -3.16 -12.71 15.65
C LEU A 253 -2.07 -12.33 16.65
N ALA A 254 -2.29 -12.56 17.95
CA ALA A 254 -1.31 -12.27 18.99
C ALA A 254 -0.01 -13.08 18.81
N HIS A 255 -0.10 -14.34 18.41
CA HIS A 255 1.09 -15.16 18.12
C HIS A 255 1.85 -14.64 16.89
N LEU A 256 1.14 -14.32 15.82
CA LEU A 256 1.75 -13.76 14.60
C LEU A 256 2.41 -12.40 14.87
N ARG A 257 1.82 -11.59 15.74
CA ARG A 257 2.41 -10.32 16.17
C ARG A 257 3.77 -10.52 16.81
N VAL A 258 3.90 -11.47 17.74
CA VAL A 258 5.20 -11.80 18.38
C VAL A 258 6.21 -12.20 17.31
N GLN A 259 5.84 -13.11 16.41
CA GLN A 259 6.70 -13.57 15.32
C GLN A 259 7.17 -12.44 14.41
N LEU A 260 6.28 -11.50 14.07
CA LEU A 260 6.62 -10.34 13.22
C LEU A 260 7.53 -9.36 13.95
N LEU A 261 7.27 -9.07 15.24
CA LEU A 261 8.11 -8.20 16.07
C LEU A 261 9.53 -8.76 16.21
N GLU A 262 9.67 -10.05 16.47
CA GLU A 262 10.97 -10.73 16.50
C GLU A 262 11.68 -10.65 15.14
N GLY A 263 10.94 -10.86 14.06
CA GLY A 263 11.45 -10.69 12.70
C GLY A 263 11.95 -9.28 12.41
N LEU A 264 11.34 -8.26 13.01
CA LEU A 264 11.76 -6.86 12.95
C LEU A 264 12.94 -6.54 13.88
N GLY A 265 13.38 -7.50 14.72
CA GLY A 265 14.47 -7.31 15.68
C GLY A 265 14.02 -6.69 17.02
N VAL A 266 12.70 -6.65 17.26
CA VAL A 266 12.14 -6.18 18.54
C VAL A 266 12.07 -7.37 19.47
N SER A 267 12.85 -7.36 20.59
CA SER A 267 12.80 -8.40 21.61
C SER A 267 11.47 -8.33 22.37
N THR A 268 10.66 -9.39 22.29
CA THR A 268 9.36 -9.48 23.00
C THR A 268 9.52 -9.96 24.45
N HIS A 269 10.71 -10.45 24.83
CA HIS A 269 11.04 -10.85 26.19
C HIS A 269 12.07 -9.90 26.77
N HIS A 270 11.71 -9.13 27.79
CA HIS A 270 12.69 -8.51 28.66
C HIS A 270 13.26 -9.59 29.59
N PRO A 271 14.59 -9.83 29.60
CA PRO A 271 15.17 -10.64 30.69
C PRO A 271 14.87 -9.94 32.01
N PRO A 272 14.52 -10.68 33.08
CA PRO A 272 14.31 -10.07 34.39
C PRO A 272 15.56 -9.29 34.78
N HIS A 273 15.39 -8.00 35.11
CA HIS A 273 16.47 -7.23 35.71
C HIS A 273 16.90 -7.94 36.99
N THR A 274 18.03 -8.62 36.95
CA THR A 274 18.73 -9.07 38.17
C THR A 274 19.28 -7.82 38.84
N PHE A 275 18.63 -7.42 39.94
CA PHE A 275 19.13 -6.39 40.87
C PHE A 275 20.30 -6.99 41.67
#